data_e679eda3607b3bf2875212237bc6a563
#
_entry.id   e679eda3607b3bf2875212237bc6a563
#
_cell.length_a   1.000
_cell.length_b   1.000
_cell.length_c   1.000
_cell.angle_alpha   90.00
_cell.angle_beta   90.00
_cell.angle_gamma   90.00
#
_symmetry.space_group_name_H-M   'P 1'
#
loop_
_entity.id
_entity.type
_entity.pdbx_description
1 polymer ?
#
loop_
_entity_poly.entity_id
_entity_poly.type
_entity_poly.pdbx_seq_one_letter_code
_entity_poly.pdbx_strand_id
1 'polypeptide(L)'
;MEELTEKSKMEKLTEDLKEMALTLGAFKVGIATTETLSGGPPSADLTYVLPEAKSAICFALAFDQSLIDPYFKKEDHESLETNKVRTTTLVNGIALEMAEFLQQYGYKAVPQSANFVYRMDTENWILDMHPPISHRYLAVRSGIGHFGYSGNIYYYKGIRICDCPGLSHYGRGTYPDRPPAGRRKLL
;
A
#
# COMPACT_ATOMS: atom_id res chain seq x y z
N MET A 1 3.07 21.23 -33.64
CA MET A 1 3.21 20.25 -32.54
C MET A 1 3.47 21.07 -31.27
N GLU A 2 2.48 21.14 -30.37
CA GLU A 2 2.66 21.83 -29.09
C GLU A 2 3.68 21.02 -28.26
N GLU A 3 4.73 21.68 -27.89
CA GLU A 3 5.74 21.15 -26.97
C GLU A 3 5.10 21.08 -25.58
N LEU A 4 4.75 19.85 -25.15
CA LEU A 4 4.19 19.62 -23.83
C LEU A 4 5.13 20.15 -22.76
N THR A 5 4.65 20.99 -21.86
CA THR A 5 5.44 21.45 -20.73
C THR A 5 5.87 20.25 -19.86
N GLU A 6 7.00 20.35 -19.15
CA GLU A 6 7.47 19.29 -18.22
C GLU A 6 6.39 18.86 -17.23
N LYS A 7 5.59 19.80 -16.74
CA LYS A 7 4.44 19.54 -15.87
C LYS A 7 3.39 18.65 -16.54
N SER A 8 3.04 18.94 -17.79
CA SER A 8 2.07 18.16 -18.56
C SER A 8 2.59 16.75 -18.86
N LYS A 9 3.89 16.58 -19.09
CA LYS A 9 4.52 15.26 -19.26
C LYS A 9 4.44 14.43 -17.99
N MET A 10 4.69 15.04 -16.83
CA MET A 10 4.60 14.37 -15.53
C MET A 10 3.16 13.98 -15.16
N GLU A 11 2.20 14.85 -15.45
CA GLU A 11 0.78 14.55 -15.26
C GLU A 11 0.36 13.36 -16.12
N LYS A 12 0.74 13.34 -17.40
CA LYS A 12 0.47 12.23 -18.30
C LYS A 12 1.12 10.94 -17.82
N LEU A 13 2.40 10.97 -17.48
CA LEU A 13 3.11 9.79 -16.94
C LEU A 13 2.42 9.24 -15.68
N THR A 14 1.94 10.13 -14.82
CA THR A 14 1.20 9.76 -13.62
C THR A 14 -0.10 9.02 -13.94
N GLU A 15 -0.86 9.49 -14.93
CA GLU A 15 -2.09 8.81 -15.35
C GLU A 15 -1.78 7.49 -16.06
N ASP A 16 -0.78 7.44 -16.93
CA ASP A 16 -0.36 6.21 -17.62
C ASP A 16 0.04 5.12 -16.60
N LEU A 17 0.75 5.48 -15.52
CA LEU A 17 1.11 4.57 -14.44
C LEU A 17 -0.10 4.08 -13.64
N LYS A 18 -1.06 4.96 -13.36
CA LYS A 18 -2.30 4.54 -12.68
C LYS A 18 -3.12 3.60 -13.55
N GLU A 19 -3.27 3.91 -14.83
CA GLU A 19 -3.99 3.08 -15.77
C GLU A 19 -3.31 1.71 -15.93
N MET A 20 -1.98 1.69 -16.03
CA MET A 20 -1.18 0.46 -16.08
C MET A 20 -1.45 -0.42 -14.86
N ALA A 21 -1.37 0.12 -13.64
CA ALA A 21 -1.61 -0.65 -12.43
C ALA A 21 -3.05 -1.21 -12.36
N LEU A 22 -4.05 -0.42 -12.76
CA LEU A 22 -5.44 -0.86 -12.82
C LEU A 22 -5.64 -1.96 -13.86
N THR A 23 -5.02 -1.84 -15.03
CA THR A 23 -5.07 -2.84 -16.11
C THR A 23 -4.42 -4.15 -15.67
N LEU A 24 -3.35 -4.08 -14.88
CA LEU A 24 -2.66 -5.25 -14.33
C LEU A 24 -3.40 -5.90 -13.14
N GLY A 25 -4.53 -5.33 -12.71
CA GLY A 25 -5.43 -5.93 -11.72
C GLY A 25 -5.45 -5.25 -10.36
N ALA A 26 -4.80 -4.10 -10.20
CA ALA A 26 -5.01 -3.28 -9.01
C ALA A 26 -6.44 -2.75 -9.00
N PHE A 27 -7.11 -2.79 -7.85
CA PHE A 27 -8.44 -2.18 -7.72
C PHE A 27 -8.35 -0.70 -7.30
N LYS A 28 -7.19 -0.28 -6.79
CA LYS A 28 -6.95 1.11 -6.39
C LYS A 28 -5.47 1.47 -6.50
N VAL A 29 -5.21 2.70 -6.91
CA VAL A 29 -3.86 3.27 -7.08
C VAL A 29 -3.84 4.68 -6.52
N GLY A 30 -2.74 5.06 -5.90
CA GLY A 30 -2.50 6.40 -5.37
C GLY A 30 -1.02 6.75 -5.38
N ILE A 31 -0.70 8.01 -5.15
CA ILE A 31 0.69 8.48 -5.10
C ILE A 31 0.91 9.20 -3.76
N ALA A 32 1.93 8.77 -3.04
CA ALA A 32 2.46 9.47 -1.89
C ALA A 32 3.72 10.25 -2.30
N THR A 33 3.86 11.47 -1.84
CA THR A 33 5.04 12.30 -2.05
C THR A 33 5.78 12.52 -0.75
N THR A 34 7.02 12.96 -0.80
CA THR A 34 7.78 13.34 0.40
C THR A 34 7.04 14.38 1.26
N GLU A 35 6.26 15.27 0.61
CA GLU A 35 5.43 16.26 1.30
C GLU A 35 4.26 15.62 2.03
N THR A 36 3.52 14.71 1.36
CA THR A 36 2.39 14.01 1.99
C THR A 36 2.84 13.06 3.09
N LEU A 37 4.09 12.57 3.04
CA LEU A 37 4.69 11.69 4.02
C LEU A 37 5.34 12.44 5.20
N SER A 38 5.44 13.75 5.11
CA SER A 38 6.05 14.58 6.16
C SER A 38 5.38 14.36 7.52
N GLY A 39 6.19 14.32 8.58
CA GLY A 39 5.73 14.04 9.95
C GLY A 39 5.37 12.58 10.21
N GLY A 40 5.67 11.68 9.29
CA GLY A 40 5.47 10.24 9.46
C GLY A 40 6.56 9.55 10.29
N PRO A 41 6.41 8.25 10.55
CA PRO A 41 7.42 7.44 11.22
C PRO A 41 8.68 7.32 10.33
N PRO A 42 9.82 6.85 10.89
CA PRO A 42 11.05 6.64 10.12
C PRO A 42 10.85 5.78 8.86
N SER A 43 9.92 4.82 8.90
CA SER A 43 9.55 3.98 7.76
C SER A 43 8.68 4.68 6.70
N ALA A 44 8.37 5.96 6.86
CA ALA A 44 7.75 6.80 5.83
C ALA A 44 8.79 7.55 4.97
N ASP A 45 10.05 7.48 5.34
CA ASP A 45 11.14 8.11 4.61
C ASP A 45 11.50 7.30 3.36
N LEU A 46 11.12 7.82 2.20
CA LEU A 46 11.42 7.19 0.91
C LEU A 46 12.91 7.15 0.61
N THR A 47 13.69 8.09 1.14
CA THR A 47 15.12 8.23 0.85
C THR A 47 15.95 7.09 1.44
N TYR A 48 15.40 6.36 2.41
CA TYR A 48 16.04 5.16 2.92
C TYR A 48 16.18 4.05 1.86
N VAL A 49 15.19 3.94 0.96
CA VAL A 49 15.21 2.94 -0.11
C VAL A 49 15.87 3.47 -1.38
N LEU A 50 15.58 4.72 -1.72
CA LEU A 50 16.15 5.41 -2.88
C LEU A 50 16.47 6.85 -2.50
N PRO A 51 17.75 7.24 -2.37
CA PRO A 51 18.15 8.57 -1.87
C PRO A 51 17.53 9.75 -2.62
N GLU A 52 17.24 9.62 -3.91
CA GLU A 52 16.64 10.69 -4.71
C GLU A 52 15.11 10.56 -4.82
N ALA A 53 14.48 9.63 -4.10
CA ALA A 53 13.04 9.42 -4.19
C ALA A 53 12.24 10.65 -3.77
N LYS A 54 11.32 11.06 -4.61
CA LYS A 54 10.40 12.18 -4.37
C LYS A 54 8.96 11.71 -4.16
N SER A 55 8.63 10.52 -4.67
CA SER A 55 7.29 9.97 -4.61
C SER A 55 7.31 8.45 -4.61
N ALA A 56 6.21 7.85 -4.16
CA ALA A 56 5.96 6.42 -4.23
C ALA A 56 4.57 6.18 -4.83
N ILE A 57 4.50 5.24 -5.75
CA ILE A 57 3.23 4.77 -6.31
C ILE A 57 2.77 3.61 -5.45
N CYS A 58 1.55 3.72 -4.94
CA CYS A 58 0.92 2.75 -4.09
C CYS A 58 -0.28 2.16 -4.81
N PHE A 59 -0.43 0.85 -4.77
CA PHE A 59 -1.58 0.18 -5.35
C PHE A 59 -2.00 -1.00 -4.49
N ALA A 60 -3.24 -1.44 -4.66
CA ALA A 60 -3.81 -2.51 -3.86
C ALA A 60 -4.52 -3.53 -4.73
N LEU A 61 -4.31 -4.81 -4.43
CA LEU A 61 -5.02 -5.96 -5.00
C LEU A 61 -5.93 -6.57 -3.95
N ALA A 62 -7.08 -7.05 -4.37
CA ALA A 62 -8.01 -7.75 -3.49
C ALA A 62 -7.75 -9.26 -3.48
N PHE A 63 -7.93 -9.88 -2.32
CA PHE A 63 -8.10 -11.32 -2.24
C PHE A 63 -9.47 -11.74 -2.77
N ASP A 64 -9.60 -13.00 -3.12
CA ASP A 64 -10.90 -13.59 -3.42
C ASP A 64 -11.78 -13.54 -2.17
N GLN A 65 -12.82 -12.71 -2.25
CA GLN A 65 -13.73 -12.45 -1.12
C GLN A 65 -14.55 -13.68 -0.73
N SER A 66 -14.75 -14.61 -1.66
CA SER A 66 -15.50 -15.84 -1.41
C SER A 66 -14.78 -16.81 -0.46
N LEU A 67 -13.45 -16.69 -0.37
CA LEU A 67 -12.61 -17.54 0.47
C LEU A 67 -12.51 -17.06 1.92
N ILE A 68 -12.96 -15.87 2.22
CA ILE A 68 -12.80 -15.25 3.53
C ILE A 68 -13.71 -15.89 4.57
N ASP A 69 -14.99 -16.08 4.27
CA ASP A 69 -15.95 -16.64 5.21
C ASP A 69 -15.66 -18.12 5.54
N PRO A 70 -15.35 -19.02 4.58
CA PRO A 70 -14.90 -20.38 4.87
C PRO A 70 -13.65 -20.43 5.75
N TYR A 71 -12.68 -19.57 5.50
CA TYR A 71 -11.48 -19.47 6.33
C TYR A 71 -11.80 -19.17 7.80
N PHE A 72 -12.67 -18.17 8.05
CA PHE A 72 -13.06 -17.83 9.43
C PHE A 72 -13.89 -18.87 10.13
N LYS A 73 -14.72 -19.57 9.38
CA LYS A 73 -15.48 -20.70 9.91
C LYS A 73 -14.62 -21.92 10.17
N LYS A 74 -13.33 -21.88 9.80
CA LYS A 74 -12.38 -22.99 9.84
C LYS A 74 -12.82 -24.19 8.97
N GLU A 75 -13.55 -23.90 7.90
CA GLU A 75 -14.01 -24.89 6.92
C GLU A 75 -12.97 -25.12 5.83
N ASP A 76 -12.30 -24.04 5.39
CA ASP A 76 -11.25 -24.10 4.37
C ASP A 76 -10.17 -23.03 4.67
N HIS A 77 -9.03 -23.51 5.09
CA HIS A 77 -7.87 -22.66 5.37
C HIS A 77 -6.92 -22.56 4.17
N GLU A 78 -6.80 -23.64 3.41
CA GLU A 78 -5.80 -23.82 2.36
C GLU A 78 -6.05 -22.90 1.15
N SER A 79 -7.32 -22.79 0.74
CA SER A 79 -7.70 -21.97 -0.42
C SER A 79 -7.36 -20.51 -0.23
N LEU A 80 -7.60 -19.93 0.96
CA LEU A 80 -7.24 -18.54 1.23
C LEU A 80 -5.72 -18.34 1.29
N GLU A 81 -4.97 -19.25 1.90
CA GLU A 81 -3.50 -19.17 1.93
C GLU A 81 -2.91 -19.27 0.52
N THR A 82 -3.43 -20.16 -0.32
CA THR A 82 -3.04 -20.27 -1.74
C THR A 82 -3.35 -18.97 -2.49
N ASN A 83 -4.54 -18.41 -2.29
CA ASN A 83 -4.92 -17.12 -2.90
C ASN A 83 -4.02 -15.97 -2.43
N LYS A 84 -3.63 -15.96 -1.17
CA LYS A 84 -2.70 -15.00 -0.60
C LYS A 84 -1.31 -15.07 -1.27
N VAL A 85 -0.76 -16.28 -1.43
CA VAL A 85 0.53 -16.46 -2.14
C VAL A 85 0.42 -15.96 -3.58
N ARG A 86 -0.63 -16.33 -4.30
CA ARG A 86 -0.89 -15.87 -5.66
C ARG A 86 -0.98 -14.34 -5.73
N THR A 87 -1.76 -13.73 -4.85
CA THR A 87 -1.95 -12.27 -4.84
C THR A 87 -0.65 -11.54 -4.52
N THR A 88 0.15 -12.04 -3.58
CA THR A 88 1.47 -11.48 -3.27
C THR A 88 2.42 -11.56 -4.46
N THR A 89 2.41 -12.67 -5.19
CA THR A 89 3.21 -12.83 -6.42
C THR A 89 2.79 -11.83 -7.49
N LEU A 90 1.49 -11.61 -7.67
CA LEU A 90 0.97 -10.61 -8.61
C LEU A 90 1.37 -9.19 -8.21
N VAL A 91 1.26 -8.83 -6.93
CA VAL A 91 1.69 -7.51 -6.42
C VAL A 91 3.16 -7.27 -6.75
N ASN A 92 4.02 -8.25 -6.50
CA ASN A 92 5.45 -8.13 -6.79
C ASN A 92 5.72 -8.00 -8.29
N GLY A 93 5.01 -8.76 -9.13
CA GLY A 93 5.10 -8.65 -10.58
C GLY A 93 4.69 -7.27 -11.09
N ILE A 94 3.57 -6.74 -10.63
CA ILE A 94 3.10 -5.39 -10.99
C ILE A 94 4.12 -4.32 -10.57
N ALA A 95 4.69 -4.44 -9.36
CA ALA A 95 5.69 -3.49 -8.88
C ALA A 95 6.96 -3.49 -9.76
N LEU A 96 7.39 -4.66 -10.23
CA LEU A 96 8.50 -4.81 -11.16
C LEU A 96 8.19 -4.15 -12.51
N GLU A 97 7.07 -4.50 -13.13
CA GLU A 97 6.64 -3.93 -14.42
C GLU A 97 6.54 -2.40 -14.36
N MET A 98 5.97 -1.85 -13.29
CA MET A 98 5.87 -0.39 -13.11
C MET A 98 7.25 0.25 -12.93
N ALA A 99 8.17 -0.42 -12.23
CA ALA A 99 9.53 0.08 -12.07
C ALA A 99 10.29 0.06 -13.39
N GLU A 100 10.18 -1.01 -14.18
CA GLU A 100 10.77 -1.09 -15.52
C GLU A 100 10.20 -0.04 -16.46
N PHE A 101 8.89 0.17 -16.45
CA PHE A 101 8.26 1.23 -17.24
C PHE A 101 8.85 2.60 -16.89
N LEU A 102 8.97 2.95 -15.61
CA LEU A 102 9.60 4.21 -15.19
C LEU A 102 11.06 4.32 -15.63
N GLN A 103 11.82 3.23 -15.55
CA GLN A 103 13.22 3.21 -15.97
C GLN A 103 13.37 3.42 -17.48
N GLN A 104 12.44 2.93 -18.31
CA GLN A 104 12.41 3.20 -19.75
C GLN A 104 12.21 4.70 -20.05
N TYR A 105 11.53 5.44 -19.16
CA TYR A 105 11.38 6.89 -19.25
C TYR A 105 12.56 7.65 -18.62
N GLY A 106 13.61 6.94 -18.18
CA GLY A 106 14.81 7.55 -17.61
C GLY A 106 14.71 7.90 -16.12
N TYR A 107 13.66 7.45 -15.43
CA TYR A 107 13.52 7.62 -13.99
C TYR A 107 14.14 6.47 -13.22
N LYS A 108 14.76 6.78 -12.08
CA LYS A 108 15.15 5.74 -11.13
C LYS A 108 13.91 5.27 -10.37
N ALA A 109 13.70 3.96 -10.35
CA ALA A 109 12.59 3.34 -9.65
C ALA A 109 13.04 2.03 -8.99
N VAL A 110 12.57 1.79 -7.76
CA VAL A 110 12.88 0.60 -6.98
C VAL A 110 11.57 -0.07 -6.56
N PRO A 111 11.27 -1.28 -7.04
CA PRO A 111 10.09 -2.00 -6.62
C PRO A 111 10.23 -2.44 -5.16
N GLN A 112 9.16 -2.29 -4.38
CA GLN A 112 9.13 -2.72 -3.00
C GLN A 112 8.15 -3.88 -2.84
N SER A 113 8.68 -4.99 -2.35
CA SER A 113 7.87 -6.15 -1.97
C SER A 113 7.26 -5.98 -0.58
N ALA A 114 6.37 -6.89 -0.21
CA ALA A 114 5.80 -6.92 1.14
C ALA A 114 6.89 -6.90 2.24
N ASN A 115 6.54 -6.34 3.40
CA ASN A 115 7.46 -6.10 4.50
C ASN A 115 7.85 -7.39 5.24
N PHE A 116 8.77 -8.16 4.68
CA PHE A 116 9.37 -9.33 5.34
C PHE A 116 10.71 -9.03 6.00
N VAL A 117 11.31 -7.89 5.66
CA VAL A 117 12.63 -7.49 6.14
C VAL A 117 12.46 -6.23 6.98
N TYR A 118 13.17 -6.17 8.09
CA TYR A 118 13.21 -5.01 8.97
C TYR A 118 14.56 -4.30 8.87
N ARG A 119 14.56 -3.00 9.14
CA ARG A 119 15.77 -2.18 9.19
C ARG A 119 16.65 -2.64 10.35
N MET A 120 17.96 -2.69 10.11
CA MET A 120 18.97 -3.08 11.10
C MET A 120 19.97 -1.94 11.32
N ASP A 121 19.58 -0.72 11.02
CA ASP A 121 20.40 0.49 11.06
C ASP A 121 20.43 1.15 12.46
N THR A 122 19.73 0.59 13.43
CA THR A 122 19.77 1.02 14.83
C THR A 122 20.29 -0.09 15.74
N GLU A 123 20.95 0.27 16.84
CA GLU A 123 21.45 -0.71 17.84
C GLU A 123 20.31 -1.53 18.47
N ASN A 124 19.10 -0.93 18.53
CA ASN A 124 17.91 -1.56 19.11
C ASN A 124 16.93 -2.06 18.05
N TRP A 125 17.38 -2.43 16.86
CA TRP A 125 16.53 -2.81 15.74
C TRP A 125 15.48 -3.88 16.09
N ILE A 126 15.77 -4.78 17.03
CA ILE A 126 14.83 -5.81 17.50
C ILE A 126 13.61 -5.16 18.20
N LEU A 127 13.79 -4.06 18.90
CA LEU A 127 12.73 -3.34 19.61
C LEU A 127 12.06 -2.33 18.68
N ASP A 128 12.82 -1.69 17.80
CA ASP A 128 12.33 -0.66 16.90
C ASP A 128 11.54 -1.24 15.71
N MET A 129 11.86 -2.44 15.25
CA MET A 129 11.17 -3.22 14.23
C MET A 129 10.54 -2.40 13.08
N HIS A 130 11.33 -1.50 12.50
CA HIS A 130 10.88 -0.68 11.38
C HIS A 130 11.13 -1.40 10.04
N PRO A 131 10.12 -1.54 9.16
CA PRO A 131 10.39 -1.96 7.79
C PRO A 131 11.17 -0.88 7.04
N PRO A 132 11.87 -1.21 5.94
CA PRO A 132 12.48 -0.22 5.05
C PRO A 132 11.49 0.85 4.64
N ILE A 133 10.26 0.43 4.32
CA ILE A 133 9.15 1.32 4.02
C ILE A 133 7.84 0.78 4.58
N SER A 134 7.01 1.67 5.12
CA SER A 134 5.69 1.30 5.65
C SER A 134 4.63 1.38 4.56
N HIS A 135 4.27 0.25 3.95
CA HIS A 135 3.19 0.19 2.97
C HIS A 135 1.87 0.73 3.52
N ARG A 136 1.58 0.48 4.81
CA ARG A 136 0.37 1.00 5.46
C ARG A 136 0.35 2.53 5.50
N TYR A 137 1.46 3.15 5.90
CA TYR A 137 1.55 4.60 5.96
C TYR A 137 1.48 5.22 4.57
N LEU A 138 2.18 4.63 3.59
CA LEU A 138 2.10 5.06 2.21
C LEU A 138 0.68 4.94 1.65
N ALA A 139 -0.01 3.83 1.91
CA ALA A 139 -1.39 3.63 1.45
C ALA A 139 -2.34 4.71 1.97
N VAL A 140 -2.20 5.12 3.24
CA VAL A 140 -3.02 6.19 3.81
C VAL A 140 -2.66 7.54 3.20
N ARG A 141 -1.36 7.84 3.08
CA ARG A 141 -0.90 9.13 2.57
C ARG A 141 -1.06 9.30 1.06
N SER A 142 -1.18 8.20 0.32
CA SER A 142 -1.55 8.21 -1.10
C SER A 142 -3.05 8.27 -1.35
N GLY A 143 -3.87 8.24 -0.30
CA GLY A 143 -5.33 8.34 -0.40
C GLY A 143 -6.03 7.05 -0.84
N ILE A 144 -5.32 5.90 -0.87
CA ILE A 144 -5.95 4.62 -1.23
C ILE A 144 -6.63 3.93 -0.06
N GLY A 145 -6.32 4.32 1.18
CA GLY A 145 -6.89 3.74 2.39
C GLY A 145 -6.86 4.69 3.57
N HIS A 146 -7.31 4.23 4.72
CA HIS A 146 -7.24 4.94 6.00
C HIS A 146 -6.95 3.97 7.14
N PHE A 147 -6.34 4.47 8.21
CA PHE A 147 -6.13 3.67 9.41
C PHE A 147 -7.45 3.40 10.11
N GLY A 148 -7.71 2.14 10.42
CA GLY A 148 -8.77 1.76 11.31
C GLY A 148 -8.37 1.84 12.79
N TYR A 149 -9.34 1.56 13.67
CA TYR A 149 -9.14 1.59 15.12
C TYR A 149 -8.06 0.62 15.61
N SER A 150 -7.90 -0.51 14.93
CA SER A 150 -6.88 -1.53 15.24
C SER A 150 -5.50 -1.27 14.60
N GLY A 151 -5.30 -0.13 13.94
CA GLY A 151 -4.08 0.18 13.19
C GLY A 151 -3.97 -0.52 11.83
N ASN A 152 -4.96 -1.29 11.45
CA ASN A 152 -5.05 -1.89 10.11
C ASN A 152 -5.54 -0.87 9.09
N ILE A 153 -5.21 -1.10 7.81
CA ILE A 153 -5.71 -0.27 6.72
C ILE A 153 -7.08 -0.76 6.30
N TYR A 154 -8.02 0.17 6.17
CA TYR A 154 -9.32 -0.06 5.55
C TYR A 154 -9.34 0.65 4.20
N TYR A 155 -9.68 -0.10 3.18
CA TYR A 155 -9.94 0.40 1.85
C TYR A 155 -11.46 0.39 1.66
N TYR A 156 -12.02 1.30 0.98
CA TYR A 156 -13.45 1.57 0.80
C TYR A 156 -14.47 0.43 1.04
N LYS A 157 -15.72 0.83 1.31
CA LYS A 157 -16.91 -0.03 1.54
C LYS A 157 -16.91 -1.27 0.65
N GLY A 158 -16.89 -2.46 1.25
CA GLY A 158 -17.17 -3.74 0.59
C GLY A 158 -15.96 -4.57 0.20
N ILE A 159 -14.74 -4.06 0.26
CA ILE A 159 -13.54 -4.86 -0.03
C ILE A 159 -12.77 -5.05 1.26
N ARG A 160 -12.69 -6.30 1.70
CA ARG A 160 -11.78 -6.71 2.77
C ARG A 160 -10.42 -6.93 2.16
N ILE A 161 -9.44 -6.19 2.61
CA ILE A 161 -8.08 -6.34 2.15
C ILE A 161 -7.25 -6.90 3.27
N CYS A 162 -6.60 -7.98 2.97
CA CYS A 162 -5.52 -8.50 3.77
C CYS A 162 -4.25 -7.81 3.31
N ASP A 163 -3.80 -6.86 4.10
CA ASP A 163 -2.53 -6.21 3.87
C ASP A 163 -1.46 -6.99 4.62
N CYS A 164 -0.48 -7.47 3.89
CA CYS A 164 0.77 -8.09 4.32
C CYS A 164 0.71 -9.43 5.09
N PRO A 165 1.60 -10.34 4.74
CA PRO A 165 1.82 -11.54 5.51
C PRO A 165 2.41 -11.19 6.88
N GLY A 166 1.62 -11.30 7.92
CA GLY A 166 2.05 -11.18 9.30
C GLY A 166 1.04 -10.61 10.29
N LEU A 167 0.03 -9.88 9.87
CA LEU A 167 -0.98 -9.32 10.77
C LEU A 167 -2.38 -9.38 10.16
N SER A 168 -2.94 -10.58 10.14
CA SER A 168 -4.35 -10.78 9.92
C SER A 168 -5.12 -10.44 11.19
N HIS A 169 -5.63 -9.24 11.34
CA HIS A 169 -6.66 -8.95 12.30
C HIS A 169 -7.93 -8.54 11.57
N TYR A 170 -8.87 -9.42 11.65
CA TYR A 170 -10.18 -9.36 11.05
C TYR A 170 -11.16 -8.60 11.93
N GLY A 171 -11.67 -7.52 11.42
CA GLY A 171 -12.89 -6.94 11.96
C GLY A 171 -14.11 -7.51 11.23
N ARG A 172 -14.89 -8.38 11.83
CA ARG A 172 -16.27 -8.59 11.45
C ARG A 172 -17.01 -7.29 11.76
N GLY A 173 -17.73 -6.78 10.80
CA GLY A 173 -18.77 -5.81 11.09
C GLY A 173 -19.09 -4.97 9.87
N THR A 174 -20.24 -5.22 9.27
CA THR A 174 -21.03 -4.12 8.76
C THR A 174 -21.29 -3.18 9.94
N TYR A 175 -20.42 -2.19 10.13
CA TYR A 175 -20.72 -1.12 11.06
C TYR A 175 -21.66 -0.16 10.33
N PRO A 176 -22.83 0.14 10.91
CA PRO A 176 -23.62 1.27 10.46
C PRO A 176 -22.78 2.54 10.61
N ASP A 177 -22.96 3.46 9.68
CA ASP A 177 -22.30 4.77 9.68
C ASP A 177 -22.38 5.39 11.08
N ARG A 178 -21.27 5.38 11.82
CA ARG A 178 -21.13 6.22 13.00
C ARG A 178 -20.66 7.60 12.57
N PRO A 179 -21.35 8.65 12.96
CA PRO A 179 -20.85 9.99 12.75
C PRO A 179 -19.49 10.15 13.46
N PRO A 180 -18.61 11.04 12.99
CA PRO A 180 -17.30 11.25 13.58
C PRO A 180 -17.46 11.56 15.07
N ALA A 181 -16.74 10.82 15.91
CA ALA A 181 -16.77 10.99 17.35
C ALA A 181 -16.35 12.42 17.68
N GLY A 182 -17.29 13.19 18.22
CA GLY A 182 -17.01 14.51 18.78
C GLY A 182 -15.91 14.40 19.83
N ARG A 183 -15.00 15.35 19.82
CA ARG A 183 -13.90 15.47 20.79
C ARG A 183 -14.45 15.35 22.22
N ARG A 184 -14.20 14.23 22.86
CA ARG A 184 -14.38 14.15 24.32
C ARG A 184 -13.25 14.95 24.95
N LYS A 185 -13.61 16.04 25.62
CA LYS A 185 -12.72 16.70 26.59
C LYS A 185 -12.40 15.65 27.65
N LEU A 186 -11.13 15.37 27.85
CA LEU A 186 -10.64 14.69 29.04
C LEU A 186 -10.79 15.69 30.20
N LEU A 187 -11.57 15.33 31.20
CA LEU A 187 -11.53 15.91 32.53
C LEU A 187 -10.44 15.19 33.32
#